data_b717245614b3fc6e801b654d927da991
#
_entry.id   b717245614b3fc6e801b654d927da991
#
_cell.length_a   1.000
_cell.length_b   1.000
_cell.length_c   1.000
_cell.angle_alpha   90.00
_cell.angle_beta   90.00
_cell.angle_gamma   90.00
#
_symmetry.space_group_name_H-M   'P 1'
#
loop_
_entity.id
_entity.type
_entity.pdbx_description
1 polymer ?
#
loop_
_entity_poly.entity_id
_entity_poly.type
_entity_poly.pdbx_seq_one_letter_code
_entity_poly.pdbx_strand_id
1 'polypeptide(L)'
;MAAEIEASRYARFALRCSNWAERWFPDSWVFAAVAVITVALATMAMGAKPTDAAMAFGDGFWSLIPFTMQMAFVVIGGYVVASSPPAVKLIDKLAQVPRNGRQAVCWVALISMVASLLNWGLSLVFGGLLVRALARRTNLRMDYRAAAYLGLGAVWALGLSSSAAQLQANPASLPPSILAITGVIPFTETIFLWQSGVLLAALVVVSLIVAYATAPGPASARDAAACGIDPSFSLPKLPERTRPGEWLEYSPLLTLLLVLLAAGWLFHEFSTKPAISAISGLNTYNFLFLMLGALLHWRPRSFLNAVASAVPTTTGVMIQFPLYGSIAALMTVVKGTDGQTLAHHISTFFVHIASHDTYAVLMGVYSAVLGFFIPSGGGKWIIEAPYVMQVANDLGYHLGWAVQIYNAAEALPNLINPFYMLPLLGVLGLKARDLIGFSFVQLLVHAPLVLFLLWALGTTLTYVPPVMP
;
A
#
# COMPACT_ATOMS: atom_id res chain seq x y z
N MET A 1 11.60 -16.28 -32.15
CA MET A 1 10.46 -17.17 -32.50
C MET A 1 10.46 -18.51 -31.75
N ALA A 2 11.60 -19.04 -31.29
CA ALA A 2 11.63 -20.31 -30.50
C ALA A 2 11.41 -20.17 -29.00
N ALA A 3 11.49 -18.98 -28.44
CA ALA A 3 11.31 -18.73 -26.99
C ALA A 3 9.84 -18.45 -26.57
N GLU A 4 8.91 -18.40 -27.51
CA GLU A 4 7.48 -18.15 -27.24
C GLU A 4 6.68 -19.43 -26.93
N ILE A 5 7.27 -20.60 -27.01
CA ILE A 5 6.52 -21.88 -27.02
C ILE A 5 6.28 -22.43 -25.60
N GLU A 6 6.97 -21.96 -24.57
CA GLU A 6 6.83 -22.50 -23.19
C GLU A 6 6.14 -21.62 -22.16
N ALA A 7 5.58 -20.49 -22.53
CA ALA A 7 4.74 -19.75 -21.61
C ALA A 7 3.44 -20.55 -21.37
N SER A 8 3.16 -20.92 -20.11
CA SER A 8 1.93 -21.62 -19.75
C SER A 8 0.72 -20.85 -20.29
N ARG A 9 -0.42 -21.52 -20.51
CA ARG A 9 -1.68 -20.87 -20.97
C ARG A 9 -2.05 -19.66 -20.08
N TYR A 10 -1.77 -19.77 -18.79
CA TYR A 10 -1.97 -18.70 -17.80
C TYR A 10 -1.04 -17.50 -18.02
N ALA A 11 0.23 -17.71 -18.29
CA ALA A 11 1.17 -16.65 -18.59
C ALA A 11 0.80 -15.89 -19.88
N ARG A 12 0.32 -16.58 -20.92
CA ARG A 12 -0.16 -15.95 -22.16
C ARG A 12 -1.43 -15.12 -21.94
N PHE A 13 -2.37 -15.62 -21.14
CA PHE A 13 -3.57 -14.88 -20.79
C PHE A 13 -3.21 -13.61 -19.99
N ALA A 14 -2.37 -13.74 -18.99
CA ALA A 14 -1.91 -12.62 -18.18
C ALA A 14 -1.17 -11.56 -19.01
N LEU A 15 -0.33 -11.96 -19.96
CA LEU A 15 0.32 -11.02 -20.89
C LEU A 15 -0.68 -10.29 -21.79
N ARG A 16 -1.77 -10.94 -22.20
CA ARG A 16 -2.85 -10.27 -22.96
C ARG A 16 -3.57 -9.23 -22.10
N CYS A 17 -3.88 -9.55 -20.85
CA CYS A 17 -4.47 -8.61 -19.91
C CYS A 17 -3.54 -7.43 -19.64
N SER A 18 -2.24 -7.68 -19.45
CA SER A 18 -1.26 -6.62 -19.28
C SER A 18 -1.16 -5.68 -20.48
N ASN A 19 -1.02 -6.25 -21.69
CA ASN A 19 -0.95 -5.44 -22.91
C ASN A 19 -2.23 -4.65 -23.15
N TRP A 20 -3.38 -5.20 -22.76
CA TRP A 20 -4.65 -4.47 -22.82
C TRP A 20 -4.68 -3.32 -21.82
N ALA A 21 -4.29 -3.57 -20.56
CA ALA A 21 -4.23 -2.55 -19.53
C ALA A 21 -3.24 -1.42 -19.90
N GLU A 22 -2.02 -1.76 -20.34
CA GLU A 22 -1.04 -0.77 -20.80
C GLU A 22 -1.54 0.09 -21.96
N ARG A 23 -2.41 -0.45 -22.80
CA ARG A 23 -2.96 0.27 -23.96
C ARG A 23 -4.15 1.15 -23.62
N TRP A 24 -4.99 0.75 -22.66
CA TRP A 24 -6.30 1.38 -22.42
C TRP A 24 -6.38 2.12 -21.10
N PHE A 25 -5.49 1.86 -20.15
CA PHE A 25 -5.50 2.55 -18.87
C PHE A 25 -4.70 3.85 -18.97
N PRO A 26 -5.34 5.01 -18.76
CA PRO A 26 -4.65 6.27 -18.60
C PRO A 26 -3.91 6.29 -17.24
N ASP A 27 -3.16 7.36 -17.00
CA ASP A 27 -2.54 7.64 -15.70
C ASP A 27 -3.58 7.64 -14.57
N SER A 28 -3.17 7.22 -13.39
CA SER A 28 -4.03 7.11 -12.20
C SER A 28 -4.71 8.43 -11.82
N TRP A 29 -4.09 9.56 -12.12
CA TRP A 29 -4.70 10.89 -11.93
C TRP A 29 -5.97 11.06 -12.78
N VAL A 30 -5.98 10.55 -14.01
CA VAL A 30 -7.16 10.63 -14.89
C VAL A 30 -8.34 9.87 -14.28
N PHE A 31 -8.11 8.71 -13.67
CA PHE A 31 -9.16 7.97 -12.95
C PHE A 31 -9.69 8.77 -11.76
N ALA A 32 -8.82 9.42 -10.98
CA ALA A 32 -9.25 10.28 -9.88
C ALA A 32 -10.12 11.44 -10.39
N ALA A 33 -9.71 12.11 -11.47
CA ALA A 33 -10.45 13.21 -12.07
C ALA A 33 -11.81 12.75 -12.62
N VAL A 34 -11.87 11.60 -13.32
CA VAL A 34 -13.12 11.01 -13.81
C VAL A 34 -14.04 10.65 -12.65
N ALA A 35 -13.52 10.10 -11.57
CA ALA A 35 -14.30 9.78 -10.37
C ALA A 35 -14.90 11.05 -9.74
N VAL A 36 -14.12 12.14 -9.59
CA VAL A 36 -14.63 13.44 -9.12
C VAL A 36 -15.80 13.93 -9.97
N ILE A 37 -15.61 13.96 -11.31
CA ILE A 37 -16.63 14.43 -12.24
C ILE A 37 -17.89 13.54 -12.17
N THR A 38 -17.72 12.22 -12.14
CA THR A 38 -18.83 11.26 -12.06
C THR A 38 -19.64 11.47 -10.78
N VAL A 39 -18.98 11.62 -9.63
CA VAL A 39 -19.66 11.85 -8.35
C VAL A 39 -20.34 13.22 -8.32
N ALA A 40 -19.70 14.28 -8.83
CA ALA A 40 -20.32 15.59 -8.94
C ALA A 40 -21.58 15.56 -9.84
N LEU A 41 -21.52 14.88 -10.98
CA LEU A 41 -22.69 14.70 -11.86
C LEU A 41 -23.78 13.86 -11.18
N ALA A 42 -23.43 12.82 -10.44
CA ALA A 42 -24.39 12.02 -9.68
C ALA A 42 -25.12 12.83 -8.61
N THR A 43 -24.40 13.68 -7.85
CA THR A 43 -25.05 14.57 -6.86
C THR A 43 -25.97 15.60 -7.51
N MET A 44 -25.56 16.17 -8.65
CA MET A 44 -26.42 17.09 -9.42
C MET A 44 -27.65 16.37 -10.01
N ALA A 45 -27.51 15.13 -10.45
CA ALA A 45 -28.65 14.31 -10.91
C ALA A 45 -29.66 14.01 -9.79
N MET A 46 -29.23 14.00 -8.53
CA MET A 46 -30.09 13.95 -7.36
C MET A 46 -30.77 15.30 -7.04
N GLY A 47 -30.49 16.34 -7.84
CA GLY A 47 -31.07 17.67 -7.68
C GLY A 47 -30.26 18.64 -6.81
N ALA A 48 -29.00 18.33 -6.49
CA ALA A 48 -28.11 19.25 -5.82
C ALA A 48 -27.75 20.44 -6.73
N LYS A 49 -27.52 21.60 -6.16
CA LYS A 49 -27.10 22.78 -6.90
C LYS A 49 -25.62 22.63 -7.33
N PRO A 50 -25.25 23.07 -8.54
CA PRO A 50 -23.85 23.08 -8.99
C PRO A 50 -22.91 23.84 -8.04
N THR A 51 -23.41 24.91 -7.41
CA THR A 51 -22.65 25.69 -6.42
C THR A 51 -22.30 24.87 -5.19
N ASP A 52 -23.22 24.04 -4.69
CA ASP A 52 -23.00 23.21 -3.51
C ASP A 52 -21.98 22.11 -3.81
N ALA A 53 -22.05 21.53 -5.02
CA ALA A 53 -21.05 20.58 -5.49
C ALA A 53 -19.66 21.24 -5.63
N ALA A 54 -19.57 22.46 -6.18
CA ALA A 54 -18.31 23.19 -6.32
C ALA A 54 -17.68 23.54 -4.96
N MET A 55 -18.49 23.96 -4.00
CA MET A 55 -18.01 24.25 -2.62
C MET A 55 -17.51 22.97 -1.95
N ALA A 56 -18.29 21.88 -2.00
CA ALA A 56 -17.90 20.60 -1.42
C ALA A 56 -16.62 20.03 -2.07
N PHE A 57 -16.44 20.23 -3.38
CA PHE A 57 -15.20 19.87 -4.07
C PHE A 57 -14.00 20.64 -3.50
N GLY A 58 -14.08 21.96 -3.36
CA GLY A 58 -12.99 22.80 -2.86
C GLY A 58 -12.65 22.51 -1.39
N ASP A 59 -13.65 22.46 -0.52
CA ASP A 59 -13.48 22.19 0.91
C ASP A 59 -12.94 20.76 1.14
N GLY A 60 -13.46 19.80 0.39
CA GLY A 60 -12.98 18.41 0.42
C GLY A 60 -11.54 18.28 0.00
N PHE A 61 -11.11 19.01 -1.03
CA PHE A 61 -9.71 19.02 -1.50
C PHE A 61 -8.75 19.41 -0.37
N TRP A 62 -9.04 20.50 0.32
CA TRP A 62 -8.18 21.02 1.39
C TRP A 62 -8.25 20.19 2.68
N SER A 63 -9.37 19.55 2.95
CA SER A 63 -9.56 18.76 4.17
C SER A 63 -8.56 17.60 4.31
N LEU A 64 -8.06 17.06 3.20
CA LEU A 64 -7.22 15.89 3.20
C LEU A 64 -5.70 16.18 3.15
N ILE A 65 -5.30 17.47 3.15
CA ILE A 65 -3.88 17.85 3.07
C ILE A 65 -3.03 17.25 4.22
N PRO A 66 -3.46 17.27 5.49
CA PRO A 66 -2.68 16.65 6.57
C PRO A 66 -2.41 15.17 6.33
N PHE A 67 -3.44 14.41 5.94
CA PHE A 67 -3.29 13.00 5.62
C PHE A 67 -2.43 12.76 4.37
N THR A 68 -2.56 13.60 3.35
CA THR A 68 -1.72 13.56 2.13
C THR A 68 -0.25 13.68 2.51
N MET A 69 0.10 14.62 3.37
CA MET A 69 1.48 14.79 3.84
C MET A 69 1.95 13.61 4.67
N GLN A 70 1.09 13.06 5.54
CA GLN A 70 1.43 11.87 6.32
C GLN A 70 1.74 10.68 5.42
N MET A 71 0.97 10.45 4.35
CA MET A 71 1.23 9.37 3.40
C MET A 71 2.47 9.60 2.54
N ALA A 72 2.76 10.85 2.16
CA ALA A 72 4.02 11.19 1.51
C ALA A 72 5.22 10.85 2.41
N PHE A 73 5.13 11.13 3.71
CA PHE A 73 6.19 10.76 4.67
C PHE A 73 6.31 9.26 4.89
N VAL A 74 5.23 8.47 4.78
CA VAL A 74 5.31 7.00 4.79
C VAL A 74 6.20 6.51 3.64
N VAL A 75 5.99 7.06 2.43
CA VAL A 75 6.78 6.69 1.24
C VAL A 75 8.25 7.12 1.40
N ILE A 76 8.47 8.38 1.77
CA ILE A 76 9.82 8.93 1.95
C ILE A 76 10.56 8.17 3.06
N GLY A 77 9.92 7.97 4.21
CA GLY A 77 10.49 7.24 5.35
C GLY A 77 10.89 5.81 4.98
N GLY A 78 10.01 5.10 4.28
CA GLY A 78 10.30 3.76 3.77
C GLY A 78 11.50 3.74 2.81
N TYR A 79 11.54 4.68 1.86
CA TYR A 79 12.62 4.79 0.89
C TYR A 79 13.97 5.08 1.53
N VAL A 80 14.05 6.07 2.43
CA VAL A 80 15.31 6.45 3.06
C VAL A 80 15.87 5.36 3.95
N VAL A 81 15.00 4.59 4.64
CA VAL A 81 15.45 3.44 5.42
C VAL A 81 15.97 2.34 4.48
N ALA A 82 15.24 2.01 3.40
CA ALA A 82 15.62 0.95 2.46
C ALA A 82 16.94 1.25 1.71
N SER A 83 17.20 2.52 1.38
CA SER A 83 18.39 2.95 0.63
C SER A 83 19.58 3.30 1.51
N SER A 84 19.47 3.12 2.83
CA SER A 84 20.55 3.42 3.77
C SER A 84 21.73 2.44 3.65
N PRO A 85 22.97 2.88 3.94
CA PRO A 85 24.14 2.00 3.87
C PRO A 85 24.04 0.73 4.72
N PRO A 86 23.49 0.73 5.96
CA PRO A 86 23.26 -0.49 6.71
C PRO A 86 22.22 -1.41 6.07
N ALA A 87 21.12 -0.86 5.50
CA ALA A 87 20.11 -1.64 4.82
C ALA A 87 20.69 -2.36 3.59
N VAL A 88 21.52 -1.68 2.79
CA VAL A 88 22.19 -2.31 1.64
C VAL A 88 23.14 -3.42 2.09
N LYS A 89 23.89 -3.25 3.17
CA LYS A 89 24.70 -4.34 3.74
C LYS A 89 23.87 -5.52 4.23
N LEU A 90 22.70 -5.25 4.80
CA LEU A 90 21.75 -6.30 5.20
C LEU A 90 21.22 -7.03 3.97
N ILE A 91 20.85 -6.32 2.91
CA ILE A 91 20.42 -6.89 1.63
C ILE A 91 21.49 -7.81 1.07
N ASP A 92 22.75 -7.39 1.05
CA ASP A 92 23.85 -8.22 0.56
C ASP A 92 24.02 -9.51 1.38
N LYS A 93 23.82 -9.46 2.72
CA LYS A 93 23.80 -10.66 3.58
C LYS A 93 22.59 -11.56 3.28
N LEU A 94 21.41 -10.99 3.17
CA LEU A 94 20.17 -11.74 2.85
C LEU A 94 20.25 -12.39 1.48
N ALA A 95 20.92 -11.75 0.52
CA ALA A 95 21.15 -12.30 -0.80
C ALA A 95 22.06 -13.55 -0.81
N GLN A 96 22.80 -13.83 0.27
CA GLN A 96 23.63 -15.05 0.37
C GLN A 96 22.84 -16.31 0.80
N VAL A 97 21.63 -16.15 1.37
CA VAL A 97 20.86 -17.25 1.95
C VAL A 97 20.36 -18.26 0.91
N PRO A 98 19.73 -17.86 -0.22
CA PRO A 98 19.21 -18.82 -1.17
C PRO A 98 20.31 -19.61 -1.90
N ARG A 99 20.02 -20.89 -2.17
CA ARG A 99 20.94 -21.83 -2.83
C ARG A 99 20.59 -22.09 -4.30
N ASN A 100 19.39 -21.77 -4.72
CA ASN A 100 18.90 -21.93 -6.11
C ASN A 100 17.84 -20.88 -6.45
N GLY A 101 17.47 -20.78 -7.73
CA GLY A 101 16.57 -19.74 -8.24
C GLY A 101 15.18 -19.77 -7.62
N ARG A 102 14.57 -20.95 -7.41
CA ARG A 102 13.24 -21.06 -6.78
C ARG A 102 13.25 -20.61 -5.32
N GLN A 103 14.29 -21.01 -4.58
CA GLN A 103 14.47 -20.53 -3.21
C GLN A 103 14.68 -19.00 -3.18
N ALA A 104 15.41 -18.44 -4.15
CA ALA A 104 15.60 -16.99 -4.24
C ALA A 104 14.27 -16.25 -4.46
N VAL A 105 13.41 -16.74 -5.35
CA VAL A 105 12.08 -16.21 -5.58
C VAL A 105 11.22 -16.24 -4.28
N CYS A 106 11.17 -17.39 -3.59
CA CYS A 106 10.45 -17.49 -2.31
C CYS A 106 11.05 -16.60 -1.21
N TRP A 107 12.37 -16.47 -1.19
CA TRP A 107 13.05 -15.62 -0.22
C TRP A 107 12.72 -14.14 -0.40
N VAL A 108 12.70 -13.66 -1.64
CA VAL A 108 12.23 -12.30 -1.95
C VAL A 108 10.79 -12.12 -1.50
N ALA A 109 9.90 -13.10 -1.78
CA ALA A 109 8.51 -13.06 -1.33
C ALA A 109 8.40 -12.88 0.18
N LEU A 110 9.08 -13.73 0.94
CA LEU A 110 9.04 -13.71 2.40
C LEU A 110 9.54 -12.37 2.95
N ILE A 111 10.72 -11.93 2.51
CA ILE A 111 11.33 -10.69 3.01
C ILE A 111 10.50 -9.46 2.62
N SER A 112 9.97 -9.42 1.40
CA SER A 112 9.10 -8.32 0.95
C SER A 112 7.80 -8.29 1.74
N MET A 113 7.16 -9.43 2.01
CA MET A 113 5.96 -9.49 2.82
C MET A 113 6.22 -9.01 4.26
N VAL A 114 7.30 -9.48 4.90
CA VAL A 114 7.68 -9.03 6.26
C VAL A 114 7.96 -7.53 6.27
N ALA A 115 8.72 -7.02 5.32
CA ALA A 115 8.99 -5.58 5.21
C ALA A 115 7.71 -4.77 4.96
N SER A 116 6.76 -5.30 4.19
CA SER A 116 5.49 -4.62 3.88
C SER A 116 4.58 -4.48 5.08
N LEU A 117 4.65 -5.39 6.06
CA LEU A 117 3.91 -5.26 7.32
C LEU A 117 4.38 -4.07 8.15
N LEU A 118 5.65 -3.70 8.01
CA LEU A 118 6.21 -2.53 8.69
C LEU A 118 5.93 -1.25 7.89
N ASN A 119 6.27 -1.25 6.59
CA ASN A 119 6.08 -0.11 5.71
C ASN A 119 6.05 -0.57 4.24
N TRP A 120 4.95 -0.28 3.53
CA TRP A 120 4.79 -0.69 2.14
C TRP A 120 5.81 -0.05 1.18
N GLY A 121 6.19 1.21 1.41
CA GLY A 121 7.23 1.88 0.62
C GLY A 121 8.62 1.27 0.85
N LEU A 122 8.94 0.92 2.10
CA LEU A 122 10.15 0.16 2.44
C LEU A 122 10.20 -1.16 1.66
N SER A 123 9.10 -1.91 1.66
CA SER A 123 9.02 -3.23 1.00
C SER A 123 9.34 -3.16 -0.48
N LEU A 124 8.77 -2.20 -1.20
CA LEU A 124 8.97 -2.06 -2.65
C LEU A 124 10.44 -1.78 -3.01
N VAL A 125 11.07 -0.87 -2.27
CA VAL A 125 12.48 -0.50 -2.52
C VAL A 125 13.42 -1.58 -2.02
N PHE A 126 13.25 -2.06 -0.80
CA PHE A 126 14.09 -3.09 -0.20
C PHE A 126 14.00 -4.41 -0.97
N GLY A 127 12.78 -4.83 -1.32
CA GLY A 127 12.53 -6.01 -2.14
C GLY A 127 13.18 -5.90 -3.52
N GLY A 128 13.03 -4.76 -4.20
CA GLY A 128 13.66 -4.50 -5.48
C GLY A 128 15.20 -4.55 -5.40
N LEU A 129 15.79 -3.95 -4.38
CA LEU A 129 17.25 -4.02 -4.17
C LEU A 129 17.72 -5.45 -3.84
N LEU A 130 16.92 -6.23 -3.10
CA LEU A 130 17.21 -7.63 -2.82
C LEU A 130 17.18 -8.48 -4.10
N VAL A 131 16.20 -8.25 -4.99
CA VAL A 131 16.16 -8.91 -6.32
C VAL A 131 17.42 -8.60 -7.12
N ARG A 132 17.87 -7.35 -7.17
CA ARG A 132 19.11 -6.95 -7.85
C ARG A 132 20.34 -7.61 -7.23
N ALA A 133 20.42 -7.66 -5.89
CA ALA A 133 21.52 -8.31 -5.19
C ALA A 133 21.59 -9.82 -5.49
N LEU A 134 20.44 -10.51 -5.54
CA LEU A 134 20.35 -11.92 -5.92
C LEU A 134 20.70 -12.14 -7.39
N ALA A 135 20.31 -11.23 -8.29
CA ALA A 135 20.60 -11.33 -9.72
C ALA A 135 22.09 -11.24 -10.06
N ARG A 136 22.92 -10.62 -9.20
CA ARG A 136 24.38 -10.63 -9.33
C ARG A 136 24.99 -12.03 -9.12
N ARG A 137 24.23 -12.93 -8.47
CA ARG A 137 24.63 -14.33 -8.23
C ARG A 137 24.16 -15.23 -9.38
N THR A 138 24.90 -15.22 -10.49
CA THR A 138 24.56 -15.97 -11.72
C THR A 138 24.42 -17.48 -11.49
N ASN A 139 25.11 -18.03 -10.47
CA ASN A 139 25.01 -19.44 -10.08
C ASN A 139 23.61 -19.87 -9.60
N LEU A 140 22.77 -18.95 -9.17
CA LEU A 140 21.39 -19.23 -8.72
C LEU A 140 20.45 -19.59 -9.87
N ARG A 141 20.72 -19.11 -11.11
CA ARG A 141 19.81 -19.22 -12.27
C ARG A 141 18.38 -18.81 -11.92
N MET A 142 18.25 -17.67 -11.25
CA MET A 142 16.96 -17.11 -10.82
C MET A 142 16.28 -16.40 -11.99
N ASP A 143 14.98 -16.64 -12.18
CA ASP A 143 14.18 -15.80 -13.08
C ASP A 143 13.98 -14.42 -12.45
N TYR A 144 14.53 -13.40 -13.11
CA TYR A 144 14.53 -12.02 -12.59
C TYR A 144 13.12 -11.43 -12.49
N ARG A 145 12.24 -11.78 -13.43
CA ARG A 145 10.86 -11.32 -13.48
C ARG A 145 9.99 -11.99 -12.40
N ALA A 146 10.16 -13.30 -12.23
CA ALA A 146 9.46 -14.05 -11.18
C ALA A 146 9.86 -13.57 -9.78
N ALA A 147 11.14 -13.24 -9.55
CA ALA A 147 11.55 -12.65 -8.29
C ALA A 147 10.97 -11.25 -8.07
N ALA A 148 10.82 -10.48 -9.14
CA ALA A 148 10.34 -9.10 -9.09
C ALA A 148 8.87 -8.99 -8.65
N TYR A 149 7.95 -9.85 -9.14
CA TYR A 149 6.53 -9.70 -8.82
C TYR A 149 6.22 -9.87 -7.33
N LEU A 150 7.04 -10.59 -6.61
CA LEU A 150 6.84 -10.86 -5.19
C LEU A 150 7.26 -9.70 -4.28
N GLY A 151 8.00 -8.73 -4.81
CA GLY A 151 8.26 -7.45 -4.15
C GLY A 151 7.01 -6.59 -3.97
N LEU A 152 5.88 -6.94 -4.63
CA LEU A 152 4.61 -6.21 -4.50
C LEU A 152 3.92 -6.41 -3.14
N GLY A 153 4.22 -7.49 -2.43
CA GLY A 153 3.67 -7.79 -1.11
C GLY A 153 2.16 -7.99 -1.10
N ALA A 154 1.70 -9.24 -0.94
CA ALA A 154 0.27 -9.56 -0.89
C ALA A 154 -0.41 -9.18 0.43
N VAL A 155 0.35 -8.76 1.43
CA VAL A 155 -0.10 -8.61 2.83
C VAL A 155 0.15 -7.22 3.42
N TRP A 156 0.60 -6.27 2.62
CA TRP A 156 1.02 -4.93 3.08
C TRP A 156 -0.08 -4.21 3.90
N ALA A 157 -1.34 -4.39 3.51
CA ALA A 157 -2.47 -3.74 4.18
C ALA A 157 -2.91 -4.44 5.48
N LEU A 158 -2.28 -5.56 5.86
CA LEU A 158 -2.64 -6.32 7.07
C LEU A 158 -1.68 -6.08 8.25
N GLY A 159 -0.73 -5.16 8.11
CA GLY A 159 0.23 -4.78 9.17
C GLY A 159 0.16 -3.30 9.53
N LEU A 160 1.20 -2.81 10.20
CA LEU A 160 1.34 -1.39 10.58
C LEU A 160 1.27 -0.45 9.38
N SER A 161 1.51 -0.96 8.19
CA SER A 161 1.46 -0.28 6.90
C SER A 161 0.04 -0.01 6.39
N SER A 162 -0.99 -0.55 7.04
CA SER A 162 -2.38 -0.39 6.63
C SER A 162 -2.85 1.06 6.76
N SER A 163 -3.04 1.74 5.63
CA SER A 163 -3.51 3.13 5.63
C SER A 163 -4.93 3.27 6.17
N ALA A 164 -5.82 2.30 5.92
CA ALA A 164 -7.19 2.36 6.44
C ALA A 164 -7.23 2.13 7.95
N ALA A 165 -6.49 1.15 8.48
CA ALA A 165 -6.39 0.94 9.92
C ALA A 165 -5.72 2.13 10.62
N GLN A 166 -4.67 2.71 10.02
CA GLN A 166 -4.02 3.93 10.53
C GLN A 166 -4.99 5.12 10.59
N LEU A 167 -5.80 5.32 9.54
CA LEU A 167 -6.83 6.36 9.53
C LEU A 167 -7.84 6.15 10.65
N GLN A 168 -8.41 4.95 10.75
CA GLN A 168 -9.44 4.62 11.74
C GLN A 168 -8.94 4.74 13.19
N ALA A 169 -7.66 4.52 13.42
CA ALA A 169 -7.05 4.67 14.75
C ALA A 169 -6.69 6.12 15.11
N ASN A 170 -6.79 7.07 14.17
CA ASN A 170 -6.35 8.46 14.36
C ASN A 170 -7.48 9.45 14.14
N PRO A 171 -8.18 9.89 15.20
CA PRO A 171 -9.32 10.80 15.08
C PRO A 171 -8.97 12.13 14.41
N ALA A 172 -7.74 12.62 14.61
CA ALA A 172 -7.27 13.87 13.99
C ALA A 172 -7.06 13.79 12.47
N SER A 173 -6.92 12.58 11.91
CA SER A 173 -6.73 12.35 10.47
C SER A 173 -7.98 11.77 9.79
N LEU A 174 -8.96 11.36 10.58
CA LEU A 174 -10.20 10.76 10.09
C LEU A 174 -11.21 11.86 9.72
N PRO A 175 -11.78 11.85 8.50
CA PRO A 175 -12.84 12.78 8.13
C PRO A 175 -14.01 12.73 9.11
N PRO A 176 -14.59 13.89 9.49
CA PRO A 176 -15.69 13.94 10.45
C PRO A 176 -16.91 13.08 10.09
N SER A 177 -17.19 12.93 8.78
CA SER A 177 -18.28 12.09 8.28
C SER A 177 -18.06 10.61 8.57
N ILE A 178 -16.82 10.13 8.49
CA ILE A 178 -16.46 8.74 8.81
C ILE A 178 -16.43 8.56 10.33
N LEU A 179 -15.83 9.50 11.05
CA LEU A 179 -15.76 9.48 12.52
C LEU A 179 -17.16 9.38 13.15
N ALA A 180 -18.15 10.10 12.62
CA ALA A 180 -19.53 10.06 13.10
C ALA A 180 -20.20 8.68 12.91
N ILE A 181 -19.74 7.85 11.95
CA ILE A 181 -20.27 6.51 11.67
C ILE A 181 -19.54 5.46 12.51
N THR A 182 -18.20 5.54 12.55
CA THR A 182 -17.36 4.44 13.05
C THR A 182 -16.82 4.67 14.45
N GLY A 183 -16.80 5.92 14.93
CA GLY A 183 -15.94 6.27 16.05
C GLY A 183 -14.46 6.00 15.72
N VAL A 184 -13.64 5.86 16.75
CA VAL A 184 -12.24 5.48 16.67
C VAL A 184 -12.11 3.97 16.77
N ILE A 185 -11.47 3.34 15.78
CA ILE A 185 -11.22 1.89 15.76
C ILE A 185 -9.73 1.64 15.98
N PRO A 186 -9.29 1.17 17.16
CA PRO A 186 -7.88 0.96 17.44
C PRO A 186 -7.31 -0.25 16.69
N PHE A 187 -5.99 -0.36 16.63
CA PHE A 187 -5.31 -1.49 16.00
C PHE A 187 -5.65 -2.85 16.63
N THR A 188 -6.01 -2.87 17.91
CA THR A 188 -6.47 -4.09 18.62
C THR A 188 -7.76 -4.65 18.04
N GLU A 189 -8.59 -3.81 17.42
CA GLU A 189 -9.85 -4.18 16.78
C GLU A 189 -9.69 -4.39 15.26
N THR A 190 -8.49 -4.25 14.72
CA THR A 190 -8.20 -4.41 13.29
C THR A 190 -7.03 -5.36 13.06
N ILE A 191 -5.82 -4.84 12.84
CA ILE A 191 -4.64 -5.62 12.44
C ILE A 191 -4.14 -6.59 13.55
N PHE A 192 -4.44 -6.33 14.81
CA PHE A 192 -4.04 -7.19 15.93
C PHE A 192 -5.14 -8.12 16.43
N LEU A 193 -6.27 -8.24 15.74
CA LEU A 193 -7.20 -9.32 15.95
C LEU A 193 -6.52 -10.66 15.65
N TRP A 194 -6.82 -11.71 16.41
CA TRP A 194 -6.27 -13.04 16.12
C TRP A 194 -6.72 -13.55 14.74
N GLN A 195 -7.91 -13.17 14.29
CA GLN A 195 -8.43 -13.46 12.96
C GLN A 195 -7.55 -12.84 11.87
N SER A 196 -7.09 -11.61 12.09
CA SER A 196 -6.12 -10.93 11.19
C SER A 196 -4.79 -11.69 11.15
N GLY A 197 -4.34 -12.23 12.30
CA GLY A 197 -3.16 -13.07 12.38
C GLY A 197 -3.30 -14.37 11.57
N VAL A 198 -4.45 -15.05 11.66
CA VAL A 198 -4.75 -16.27 10.88
C VAL A 198 -4.80 -15.94 9.37
N LEU A 199 -5.52 -14.89 8.99
CA LEU A 199 -5.59 -14.41 7.59
C LEU A 199 -4.19 -14.12 7.05
N LEU A 200 -3.38 -13.35 7.77
CA LEU A 200 -2.01 -13.03 7.42
C LEU A 200 -1.16 -14.29 7.23
N ALA A 201 -1.17 -15.21 8.20
CA ALA A 201 -0.41 -16.45 8.15
C ALA A 201 -0.80 -17.31 6.93
N ALA A 202 -2.10 -17.45 6.66
CA ALA A 202 -2.59 -18.20 5.50
C ALA A 202 -2.11 -17.55 4.19
N LEU A 203 -2.19 -16.22 4.05
CA LEU A 203 -1.76 -15.52 2.85
C LEU A 203 -0.24 -15.60 2.64
N VAL A 204 0.55 -15.51 3.71
CA VAL A 204 2.01 -15.69 3.63
C VAL A 204 2.35 -17.09 3.15
N VAL A 205 1.77 -18.13 3.76
CA VAL A 205 2.03 -19.53 3.39
C VAL A 205 1.63 -19.78 1.93
N VAL A 206 0.43 -19.37 1.54
CA VAL A 206 -0.05 -19.58 0.16
C VAL A 206 0.78 -18.77 -0.85
N SER A 207 1.20 -17.53 -0.51
CA SER A 207 2.13 -16.75 -1.34
C SER A 207 3.43 -17.49 -1.59
N LEU A 208 4.02 -18.11 -0.55
CA LEU A 208 5.26 -18.87 -0.69
C LEU A 208 5.07 -20.14 -1.54
N ILE A 209 3.94 -20.83 -1.39
CA ILE A 209 3.60 -21.99 -2.22
C ILE A 209 3.44 -21.57 -3.69
N VAL A 210 2.70 -20.51 -3.97
CA VAL A 210 2.53 -19.97 -5.33
C VAL A 210 3.87 -19.53 -5.92
N ALA A 211 4.69 -18.83 -5.12
CA ALA A 211 6.02 -18.40 -5.51
C ALA A 211 6.90 -19.57 -5.94
N TYR A 212 6.93 -20.63 -5.14
CA TYR A 212 7.73 -21.83 -5.45
C TYR A 212 7.23 -22.57 -6.68
N ALA A 213 5.91 -22.70 -6.81
CA ALA A 213 5.28 -23.44 -7.91
C ALA A 213 5.39 -22.70 -9.25
N THR A 214 5.31 -21.36 -9.23
CA THR A 214 5.35 -20.53 -10.45
C THR A 214 6.77 -20.13 -10.88
N ALA A 215 7.75 -20.22 -9.98
CA ALA A 215 9.14 -19.89 -10.30
C ALA A 215 9.68 -20.82 -11.40
N PRO A 216 10.14 -20.27 -12.54
CA PRO A 216 10.72 -21.07 -13.62
C PRO A 216 11.93 -21.89 -13.15
N GLY A 217 12.09 -23.10 -13.74
CA GLY A 217 13.25 -23.92 -13.50
C GLY A 217 14.51 -23.34 -14.17
N PRO A 218 15.71 -23.87 -13.82
CA PRO A 218 16.99 -23.32 -14.31
C PRO A 218 17.13 -23.25 -15.83
N ALA A 219 16.43 -24.12 -16.57
CA ALA A 219 16.48 -24.17 -18.04
C ALA A 219 15.61 -23.11 -18.71
N SER A 220 14.55 -22.63 -18.03
CA SER A 220 13.59 -21.66 -18.56
C SER A 220 13.66 -20.28 -17.86
N ALA A 221 14.50 -20.17 -16.83
CA ALA A 221 14.67 -18.93 -16.10
C ALA A 221 15.38 -17.87 -16.97
N ARG A 222 14.82 -16.65 -16.98
CA ARG A 222 15.43 -15.48 -17.62
C ARG A 222 16.08 -14.62 -16.52
N ASP A 223 17.41 -14.57 -16.55
CA ASP A 223 18.17 -13.72 -15.63
C ASP A 223 18.09 -12.23 -16.03
N ALA A 224 18.72 -11.36 -15.25
CA ALA A 224 18.72 -9.93 -15.50
C ALA A 224 19.34 -9.58 -16.87
N ALA A 225 20.43 -10.26 -17.27
CA ALA A 225 21.08 -10.03 -18.54
C ALA A 225 20.18 -10.42 -19.73
N ALA A 226 19.45 -11.55 -19.63
CA ALA A 226 18.46 -11.96 -20.62
C ALA A 226 17.24 -11.00 -20.70
N CYS A 227 17.02 -10.19 -19.66
CA CYS A 227 16.05 -9.10 -19.66
C CYS A 227 16.64 -7.75 -20.13
N GLY A 228 17.92 -7.71 -20.51
CA GLY A 228 18.61 -6.48 -20.91
C GLY A 228 18.92 -5.52 -19.73
N ILE A 229 19.03 -6.05 -18.52
CA ILE A 229 19.18 -5.26 -17.30
C ILE A 229 20.53 -5.54 -16.66
N ASP A 230 21.24 -4.46 -16.33
CA ASP A 230 22.40 -4.53 -15.45
C ASP A 230 21.94 -4.58 -13.98
N PRO A 231 22.17 -5.69 -13.26
CA PRO A 231 21.78 -5.79 -11.86
C PRO A 231 22.72 -5.04 -10.91
N SER A 232 23.80 -4.43 -11.42
CA SER A 232 24.70 -3.66 -10.58
C SER A 232 23.93 -2.52 -9.89
N PHE A 233 24.13 -2.41 -8.60
CA PHE A 233 23.63 -1.31 -7.79
C PHE A 233 24.76 -0.88 -6.86
N SER A 234 25.10 0.38 -6.92
CA SER A 234 25.99 1.01 -5.96
C SER A 234 25.28 2.21 -5.39
N LEU A 235 25.39 2.38 -4.08
CA LEU A 235 24.96 3.64 -3.47
C LEU A 235 25.70 4.79 -4.15
N PRO A 236 25.02 5.91 -4.47
CA PRO A 236 25.69 7.08 -4.99
C PRO A 236 26.81 7.49 -4.02
N LYS A 237 28.02 7.55 -4.51
CA LYS A 237 29.13 8.09 -3.72
C LYS A 237 28.82 9.54 -3.40
N LEU A 238 28.98 9.92 -2.14
CA LEU A 238 28.88 11.32 -1.78
C LEU A 238 29.94 12.10 -2.54
N PRO A 239 29.62 13.24 -3.15
CA PRO A 239 30.61 14.12 -3.78
C PRO A 239 31.68 14.47 -2.77
N GLU A 240 32.88 14.74 -3.25
CA GLU A 240 33.94 15.28 -2.37
C GLU A 240 33.55 16.68 -1.90
N ARG A 241 33.90 16.99 -0.66
CA ARG A 241 33.64 18.29 -0.08
C ARG A 241 34.54 19.34 -0.76
N THR A 242 33.92 20.35 -1.32
CA THR A 242 34.61 21.43 -2.05
C THR A 242 34.58 22.79 -1.32
N ARG A 243 33.65 22.99 -0.37
CA ARG A 243 33.42 24.25 0.32
C ARG A 243 33.48 24.08 1.83
N PRO A 244 34.00 25.06 2.58
CA PRO A 244 34.08 24.98 4.05
C PRO A 244 32.74 24.76 4.73
N GLY A 245 31.65 25.39 4.27
CA GLY A 245 30.29 25.23 4.81
C GLY A 245 29.74 23.83 4.74
N GLU A 246 30.20 23.01 3.79
CA GLU A 246 29.80 21.61 3.64
C GLU A 246 30.26 20.72 4.82
N TRP A 247 31.13 21.25 5.73
CA TRP A 247 31.50 20.49 6.91
C TRP A 247 30.31 20.03 7.74
N LEU A 248 29.32 20.90 7.92
CA LEU A 248 28.07 20.54 8.63
C LEU A 248 27.24 19.50 7.90
N GLU A 249 27.25 19.50 6.56
CA GLU A 249 26.52 18.51 5.75
C GLU A 249 27.15 17.10 5.82
N TYR A 250 28.45 17.03 5.98
CA TYR A 250 29.23 15.77 6.04
C TYR A 250 29.53 15.31 7.46
N SER A 251 29.37 16.18 8.47
CA SER A 251 29.49 15.82 9.88
C SER A 251 28.22 15.10 10.38
N PRO A 252 28.34 14.03 11.16
CA PRO A 252 27.20 13.38 11.78
C PRO A 252 26.61 14.17 12.95
N LEU A 253 27.23 15.22 13.40
CA LEU A 253 26.86 15.95 14.62
C LEU A 253 25.43 16.43 14.61
N LEU A 254 24.98 17.07 13.51
CA LEU A 254 23.62 17.57 13.38
C LEU A 254 22.61 16.43 13.35
N THR A 255 22.91 15.33 12.62
CA THR A 255 22.06 14.14 12.60
C THR A 255 21.89 13.57 14.01
N LEU A 256 22.98 13.40 14.76
CA LEU A 256 22.93 12.85 16.11
C LEU A 256 22.14 13.73 17.08
N LEU A 257 22.31 15.05 17.02
CA LEU A 257 21.55 15.98 17.86
C LEU A 257 20.05 15.96 17.53
N LEU A 258 19.68 15.95 16.24
CA LEU A 258 18.29 15.85 15.83
C LEU A 258 17.67 14.51 16.24
N VAL A 259 18.38 13.41 16.05
CA VAL A 259 17.91 12.08 16.45
C VAL A 259 17.77 11.96 17.97
N LEU A 260 18.67 12.60 18.74
CA LEU A 260 18.57 12.64 20.20
C LEU A 260 17.30 13.39 20.66
N LEU A 261 17.01 14.55 20.06
CA LEU A 261 15.77 15.29 20.33
C LEU A 261 14.54 14.46 19.96
N ALA A 262 14.58 13.81 18.79
CA ALA A 262 13.52 12.91 18.34
C ALA A 262 13.33 11.73 19.29
N ALA A 263 14.42 11.13 19.77
CA ALA A 263 14.36 10.04 20.74
C ALA A 263 13.69 10.48 22.06
N GLY A 264 13.96 11.70 22.52
CA GLY A 264 13.28 12.28 23.69
C GLY A 264 11.77 12.40 23.48
N TRP A 265 11.34 12.89 22.33
CA TRP A 265 9.92 12.99 22.00
C TRP A 265 9.26 11.61 21.85
N LEU A 266 9.90 10.68 21.16
CA LEU A 266 9.42 9.30 21.02
C LEU A 266 9.33 8.60 22.39
N PHE A 267 10.33 8.79 23.23
CA PHE A 267 10.32 8.25 24.59
C PHE A 267 9.10 8.78 25.39
N HIS A 268 8.80 10.07 25.29
CA HIS A 268 7.59 10.63 25.91
C HIS A 268 6.32 9.98 25.38
N GLU A 269 6.16 9.86 24.06
CA GLU A 269 4.98 9.23 23.42
C GLU A 269 4.78 7.77 23.88
N PHE A 270 5.85 6.97 23.92
CA PHE A 270 5.78 5.56 24.33
C PHE A 270 5.72 5.36 25.85
N SER A 271 6.10 6.34 26.67
CA SER A 271 5.98 6.27 28.13
C SER A 271 4.62 6.76 28.65
N THR A 272 3.95 7.64 27.90
CA THR A 272 2.65 8.22 28.29
C THR A 272 1.44 7.50 27.69
N LYS A 273 1.66 6.70 26.65
CA LYS A 273 0.60 5.96 25.93
C LYS A 273 0.95 4.47 25.85
N PRO A 274 -0.04 3.56 25.80
CA PRO A 274 0.21 2.17 25.43
C PRO A 274 0.99 2.09 24.11
N ALA A 275 1.97 1.20 24.02
CA ALA A 275 2.86 1.12 22.84
C ALA A 275 2.12 0.97 21.52
N ILE A 276 1.01 0.19 21.51
CA ILE A 276 0.15 0.02 20.32
C ILE A 276 -0.50 1.35 19.95
N SER A 277 -1.02 2.11 20.89
CA SER A 277 -1.64 3.42 20.63
C SER A 277 -0.61 4.44 20.18
N ALA A 278 0.60 4.44 20.73
CA ALA A 278 1.67 5.33 20.31
C ALA A 278 2.08 5.08 18.86
N ILE A 279 2.31 3.81 18.47
CA ILE A 279 2.74 3.47 17.10
C ILE A 279 1.62 3.59 16.06
N SER A 280 0.35 3.51 16.47
CA SER A 280 -0.79 3.74 15.58
C SER A 280 -0.92 5.21 15.15
N GLY A 281 -0.33 6.14 15.93
CA GLY A 281 -0.28 7.55 15.56
C GLY A 281 0.54 7.77 14.29
N LEU A 282 -0.10 8.24 13.20
CA LEU A 282 0.57 8.49 11.91
C LEU A 282 1.79 9.41 12.04
N ASN A 283 1.72 10.41 12.91
CA ASN A 283 2.84 11.32 13.17
C ASN A 283 3.99 10.60 13.86
N THR A 284 3.71 9.80 14.89
CA THR A 284 4.72 8.99 15.61
C THR A 284 5.38 7.99 14.67
N TYR A 285 4.57 7.27 13.90
CA TYR A 285 5.04 6.30 12.91
C TYR A 285 5.97 6.98 11.86
N ASN A 286 5.53 8.07 11.25
CA ASN A 286 6.33 8.78 10.25
C ASN A 286 7.61 9.37 10.83
N PHE A 287 7.52 9.96 12.02
CA PHE A 287 8.67 10.55 12.69
C PHE A 287 9.72 9.49 13.04
N LEU A 288 9.29 8.32 13.52
CA LEU A 288 10.18 7.18 13.77
C LEU A 288 10.92 6.76 12.49
N PHE A 289 10.23 6.57 11.36
CA PHE A 289 10.86 6.14 10.10
C PHE A 289 11.81 7.21 9.54
N LEU A 290 11.44 8.48 9.59
CA LEU A 290 12.28 9.57 9.09
C LEU A 290 13.55 9.72 9.94
N MET A 291 13.43 9.67 11.27
CA MET A 291 14.59 9.79 12.17
C MET A 291 15.48 8.55 12.13
N LEU A 292 14.88 7.36 12.02
CA LEU A 292 15.62 6.13 11.75
C LEU A 292 16.39 6.23 10.42
N GLY A 293 15.74 6.70 9.37
CA GLY A 293 16.38 6.94 8.08
C GLY A 293 17.56 7.91 8.19
N ALA A 294 17.36 9.03 8.86
CA ALA A 294 18.43 9.99 9.10
C ALA A 294 19.63 9.39 9.86
N LEU A 295 19.35 8.63 10.92
CA LEU A 295 20.37 7.92 11.71
C LEU A 295 21.13 6.89 10.86
N LEU A 296 20.45 6.10 10.06
CA LEU A 296 21.03 5.06 9.22
C LEU A 296 21.88 5.64 8.08
N HIS A 297 21.58 6.84 7.61
CA HIS A 297 22.41 7.59 6.64
C HIS A 297 23.60 8.28 7.28
N TRP A 298 23.57 8.47 8.60
CA TRP A 298 24.67 9.01 9.41
C TRP A 298 25.02 10.48 9.15
N ARG A 299 24.99 10.94 7.90
CA ARG A 299 25.39 12.29 7.48
C ARG A 299 24.19 13.01 6.85
N PRO A 300 23.96 14.30 7.17
CA PRO A 300 22.87 15.08 6.56
C PRO A 300 22.87 15.00 5.04
N ARG A 301 24.01 15.11 4.39
CA ARG A 301 24.13 15.05 2.92
C ARG A 301 23.64 13.72 2.35
N SER A 302 23.98 12.60 3.00
CA SER A 302 23.52 11.26 2.58
C SER A 302 22.00 11.12 2.70
N PHE A 303 21.46 11.58 3.83
CA PHE A 303 20.03 11.56 4.08
C PHE A 303 19.26 12.43 3.07
N LEU A 304 19.72 13.67 2.84
CA LEU A 304 19.10 14.60 1.88
C LEU A 304 19.12 14.06 0.45
N ASN A 305 20.20 13.39 0.03
CA ASN A 305 20.25 12.76 -1.28
C ASN A 305 19.22 11.62 -1.41
N ALA A 306 19.04 10.82 -0.34
CA ALA A 306 18.02 9.78 -0.32
C ALA A 306 16.60 10.37 -0.35
N VAL A 307 16.34 11.44 0.40
CA VAL A 307 15.06 12.16 0.37
C VAL A 307 14.80 12.73 -1.03
N ALA A 308 15.79 13.38 -1.65
CA ALA A 308 15.65 13.93 -3.00
C ALA A 308 15.32 12.84 -4.04
N SER A 309 15.82 11.62 -3.85
CA SER A 309 15.48 10.47 -4.69
C SER A 309 14.09 9.89 -4.36
N ALA A 310 13.61 10.04 -3.14
CA ALA A 310 12.31 9.54 -2.70
C ALA A 310 11.16 10.47 -3.14
N VAL A 311 11.33 11.79 -3.07
CA VAL A 311 10.27 12.79 -3.31
C VAL A 311 9.54 12.58 -4.66
N PRO A 312 10.19 12.30 -5.80
CA PRO A 312 9.49 12.06 -7.05
C PRO A 312 8.51 10.88 -6.98
N THR A 313 8.74 9.90 -6.11
CA THR A 313 7.84 8.75 -5.94
C THR A 313 6.55 9.09 -5.20
N THR A 314 6.44 10.27 -4.59
CA THR A 314 5.25 10.76 -3.88
C THR A 314 4.30 11.55 -4.77
N THR A 315 4.62 11.79 -6.04
CA THR A 315 3.85 12.63 -6.96
C THR A 315 2.37 12.23 -7.01
N GLY A 316 2.08 10.93 -7.14
CA GLY A 316 0.72 10.42 -7.15
C GLY A 316 -0.02 10.74 -5.84
N VAL A 317 0.61 10.50 -4.70
CA VAL A 317 0.03 10.78 -3.37
C VAL A 317 -0.32 12.27 -3.24
N MET A 318 0.63 13.16 -3.58
CA MET A 318 0.49 14.61 -3.40
C MET A 318 -0.66 15.22 -4.20
N ILE A 319 -0.97 14.68 -5.38
CA ILE A 319 -1.97 15.27 -6.28
C ILE A 319 -3.31 14.53 -6.21
N GLN A 320 -3.29 13.20 -5.99
CA GLN A 320 -4.53 12.41 -6.05
C GLN A 320 -5.30 12.41 -4.72
N PHE A 321 -4.61 12.41 -3.58
CA PHE A 321 -5.29 12.33 -2.27
C PHE A 321 -6.22 13.52 -2.00
N PRO A 322 -5.84 14.77 -2.31
CA PRO A 322 -6.78 15.88 -2.21
C PRO A 322 -8.04 15.66 -3.07
N LEU A 323 -7.92 15.09 -4.28
CA LEU A 323 -9.09 14.76 -5.12
C LEU A 323 -9.98 13.69 -4.45
N TYR A 324 -9.40 12.71 -3.76
CA TYR A 324 -10.19 11.73 -2.99
C TYR A 324 -10.95 12.38 -1.84
N GLY A 325 -10.37 13.38 -1.18
CA GLY A 325 -11.07 14.23 -0.21
C GLY A 325 -12.27 14.95 -0.82
N SER A 326 -12.10 15.49 -2.03
CA SER A 326 -13.20 16.11 -2.78
C SER A 326 -14.33 15.12 -3.08
N ILE A 327 -13.98 13.87 -3.51
CA ILE A 327 -14.97 12.82 -3.78
C ILE A 327 -15.75 12.51 -2.48
N ALA A 328 -15.05 12.33 -1.37
CA ALA A 328 -15.68 12.04 -0.09
C ALA A 328 -16.63 13.15 0.34
N ALA A 329 -16.23 14.42 0.23
CA ALA A 329 -17.08 15.56 0.56
C ALA A 329 -18.31 15.66 -0.36
N LEU A 330 -18.13 15.49 -1.66
CA LEU A 330 -19.25 15.42 -2.61
C LEU A 330 -20.26 14.34 -2.22
N MET A 331 -19.80 13.16 -1.83
CA MET A 331 -20.65 12.03 -1.48
C MET A 331 -21.37 12.21 -0.13
N THR A 332 -20.75 12.88 0.84
CA THR A 332 -21.22 12.90 2.24
C THR A 332 -21.84 14.23 2.68
N VAL A 333 -21.53 15.33 2.00
CA VAL A 333 -22.00 16.68 2.39
C VAL A 333 -23.12 17.18 1.48
N VAL A 334 -23.00 16.93 0.17
CA VAL A 334 -23.97 17.41 -0.83
C VAL A 334 -25.26 16.60 -0.73
N LYS A 335 -26.39 17.30 -0.57
CA LYS A 335 -27.72 16.69 -0.45
C LYS A 335 -28.52 16.85 -1.73
N GLY A 336 -29.26 15.82 -2.10
CA GLY A 336 -30.26 15.86 -3.17
C GLY A 336 -31.55 16.59 -2.75
N THR A 337 -32.53 16.58 -3.64
CA THR A 337 -33.88 17.18 -3.38
C THR A 337 -34.65 16.47 -2.26
N ASP A 338 -34.34 15.23 -1.97
CA ASP A 338 -34.90 14.43 -0.87
C ASP A 338 -34.20 14.68 0.49
N GLY A 339 -33.19 15.57 0.51
CA GLY A 339 -32.41 15.88 1.71
C GLY A 339 -31.35 14.83 2.06
N GLN A 340 -31.18 13.77 1.25
CA GLN A 340 -30.22 12.70 1.48
C GLN A 340 -28.95 12.89 0.66
N THR A 341 -27.86 12.26 1.10
CA THR A 341 -26.57 12.31 0.41
C THR A 341 -26.40 11.12 -0.53
N LEU A 342 -25.46 11.21 -1.49
CA LEU A 342 -25.14 10.09 -2.38
C LEU A 342 -24.63 8.87 -1.60
N ALA A 343 -23.82 9.09 -0.56
CA ALA A 343 -23.35 8.00 0.30
C ALA A 343 -24.52 7.28 1.00
N HIS A 344 -25.56 8.00 1.43
CA HIS A 344 -26.76 7.40 2.00
C HIS A 344 -27.49 6.52 1.00
N HIS A 345 -27.69 6.96 -0.24
CA HIS A 345 -28.35 6.13 -1.27
C HIS A 345 -27.56 4.87 -1.59
N ILE A 346 -26.22 4.99 -1.70
CA ILE A 346 -25.35 3.82 -1.93
C ILE A 346 -25.42 2.86 -0.75
N SER A 347 -25.36 3.36 0.49
CA SER A 347 -25.46 2.49 1.67
C SER A 347 -26.81 1.79 1.75
N THR A 348 -27.91 2.51 1.51
CA THR A 348 -29.27 1.91 1.47
C THR A 348 -29.40 0.81 0.41
N PHE A 349 -28.83 1.04 -0.79
CA PHE A 349 -28.80 0.00 -1.82
C PHE A 349 -28.05 -1.26 -1.31
N PHE A 350 -26.87 -1.10 -0.70
CA PHE A 350 -26.11 -2.24 -0.18
C PHE A 350 -26.82 -2.94 0.98
N VAL A 351 -27.48 -2.21 1.89
CA VAL A 351 -28.28 -2.81 2.97
C VAL A 351 -29.40 -3.71 2.42
N HIS A 352 -30.00 -3.32 1.29
CA HIS A 352 -31.07 -4.13 0.66
C HIS A 352 -30.56 -5.45 0.05
N ILE A 353 -29.30 -5.51 -0.42
CA ILE A 353 -28.73 -6.69 -1.09
C ILE A 353 -27.78 -7.50 -0.20
N ALA A 354 -27.27 -6.90 0.88
CA ALA A 354 -26.38 -7.55 1.82
C ALA A 354 -27.18 -8.09 3.03
N SER A 355 -26.68 -9.16 3.59
CA SER A 355 -27.05 -9.64 4.93
C SER A 355 -25.79 -9.68 5.78
N HIS A 356 -25.94 -9.88 7.09
CA HIS A 356 -24.80 -10.10 7.98
C HIS A 356 -23.86 -11.19 7.43
N ASP A 357 -24.41 -12.30 6.90
CA ASP A 357 -23.62 -13.43 6.41
C ASP A 357 -22.94 -13.17 5.06
N THR A 358 -23.51 -12.32 4.20
CA THR A 358 -22.98 -12.03 2.87
C THR A 358 -22.13 -10.77 2.82
N TYR A 359 -22.15 -9.96 3.86
CA TYR A 359 -21.45 -8.67 3.93
C TYR A 359 -19.96 -8.77 3.56
N ALA A 360 -19.24 -9.72 4.16
CA ALA A 360 -17.79 -9.87 3.95
C ALA A 360 -17.45 -10.13 2.49
N VAL A 361 -18.19 -11.03 1.84
CA VAL A 361 -17.94 -11.40 0.44
C VAL A 361 -18.37 -10.27 -0.50
N LEU A 362 -19.54 -9.70 -0.27
CA LEU A 362 -20.09 -8.63 -1.12
C LEU A 362 -19.17 -7.38 -1.07
N MET A 363 -18.83 -6.91 0.11
CA MET A 363 -17.96 -5.75 0.28
C MET A 363 -16.53 -6.04 -0.15
N GLY A 364 -16.03 -7.26 0.08
CA GLY A 364 -14.71 -7.69 -0.39
C GLY A 364 -14.61 -7.67 -1.91
N VAL A 365 -15.57 -8.20 -2.62
CA VAL A 365 -15.63 -8.17 -4.11
C VAL A 365 -15.76 -6.73 -4.60
N TYR A 366 -16.68 -5.96 -4.02
CA TYR A 366 -16.88 -4.57 -4.38
C TYR A 366 -15.60 -3.74 -4.24
N SER A 367 -14.96 -3.82 -3.07
CA SER A 367 -13.72 -3.09 -2.78
C SER A 367 -12.56 -3.53 -3.68
N ALA A 368 -12.42 -4.83 -3.98
CA ALA A 368 -11.41 -5.32 -4.90
C ALA A 368 -11.63 -4.80 -6.33
N VAL A 369 -12.87 -4.76 -6.81
CA VAL A 369 -13.20 -4.21 -8.14
C VAL A 369 -12.91 -2.72 -8.20
N LEU A 370 -13.32 -1.96 -7.18
CA LEU A 370 -13.04 -0.52 -7.14
C LEU A 370 -11.54 -0.22 -7.01
N GLY A 371 -10.80 -1.05 -6.26
CA GLY A 371 -9.34 -0.93 -6.11
C GLY A 371 -8.56 -1.12 -7.40
N PHE A 372 -9.16 -1.75 -8.41
CA PHE A 372 -8.57 -1.84 -9.74
C PHE A 372 -8.52 -0.47 -10.45
N PHE A 373 -9.51 0.37 -10.21
CA PHE A 373 -9.61 1.73 -10.77
C PHE A 373 -8.95 2.77 -9.88
N ILE A 374 -9.01 2.59 -8.56
CA ILE A 374 -8.44 3.52 -7.56
C ILE A 374 -7.43 2.75 -6.71
N PRO A 375 -6.18 2.59 -7.17
CA PRO A 375 -5.17 1.80 -6.49
C PRO A 375 -4.52 2.57 -5.33
N SER A 376 -5.30 2.90 -4.32
CA SER A 376 -4.88 3.72 -3.19
C SER A 376 -5.54 3.26 -1.89
N GLY A 377 -4.79 2.56 -1.05
CA GLY A 377 -5.32 2.02 0.20
C GLY A 377 -5.93 3.06 1.14
N GLY A 378 -5.29 4.22 1.32
CA GLY A 378 -5.82 5.29 2.16
C GLY A 378 -6.87 6.15 1.44
N GLY A 379 -6.57 6.57 0.20
CA GLY A 379 -7.47 7.44 -0.56
C GLY A 379 -8.79 6.77 -0.91
N LYS A 380 -8.75 5.52 -1.36
CA LYS A 380 -9.96 4.74 -1.64
C LYS A 380 -10.78 4.49 -0.37
N TRP A 381 -10.13 4.26 0.79
CA TRP A 381 -10.82 4.13 2.06
C TRP A 381 -11.67 5.36 2.41
N ILE A 382 -11.14 6.55 2.18
CA ILE A 382 -11.89 7.80 2.39
C ILE A 382 -13.18 7.84 1.56
N ILE A 383 -13.15 7.24 0.36
CA ILE A 383 -14.32 7.18 -0.54
C ILE A 383 -15.31 6.09 -0.09
N GLU A 384 -14.82 4.91 0.27
CA GLU A 384 -15.66 3.74 0.58
C GLU A 384 -16.23 3.77 2.00
N ALA A 385 -15.45 4.23 2.99
CA ALA A 385 -15.81 4.13 4.39
C ALA A 385 -17.19 4.74 4.72
N PRO A 386 -17.61 5.90 4.17
CA PRO A 386 -18.89 6.49 4.51
C PRO A 386 -20.11 5.57 4.29
N TYR A 387 -20.08 4.73 3.28
CA TYR A 387 -21.20 3.82 2.98
C TYR A 387 -20.91 2.37 3.40
N VAL A 388 -19.71 1.87 3.22
CA VAL A 388 -19.33 0.50 3.64
C VAL A 388 -19.46 0.34 5.14
N MET A 389 -18.96 1.31 5.91
CA MET A 389 -19.04 1.29 7.37
C MET A 389 -20.44 1.56 7.89
N GLN A 390 -21.24 2.38 7.19
CA GLN A 390 -22.65 2.55 7.51
C GLN A 390 -23.40 1.22 7.36
N VAL A 391 -23.20 0.49 6.24
CA VAL A 391 -23.79 -0.84 6.03
C VAL A 391 -23.37 -1.81 7.13
N ALA A 392 -22.08 -1.82 7.52
CA ALA A 392 -21.59 -2.67 8.60
C ALA A 392 -22.31 -2.36 9.92
N ASN A 393 -22.48 -1.09 10.22
CA ASN A 393 -23.16 -0.61 11.43
C ASN A 393 -24.64 -1.02 11.43
N ASP A 394 -25.35 -0.80 10.32
CA ASP A 394 -26.77 -1.12 10.16
C ASP A 394 -27.06 -2.62 10.22
N LEU A 395 -26.12 -3.44 9.74
CA LEU A 395 -26.23 -4.91 9.82
C LEU A 395 -25.73 -5.50 11.15
N GLY A 396 -25.21 -4.67 12.07
CA GLY A 396 -24.59 -5.14 13.30
C GLY A 396 -23.33 -5.98 13.02
N TYR A 397 -22.55 -5.63 12.00
CA TYR A 397 -21.32 -6.29 11.64
C TYR A 397 -20.12 -5.67 12.37
N HIS A 398 -19.12 -6.48 12.75
CA HIS A 398 -17.94 -6.00 13.48
C HIS A 398 -17.16 -4.95 12.67
N LEU A 399 -17.12 -3.69 13.13
CA LEU A 399 -16.58 -2.56 12.38
C LEU A 399 -15.09 -2.69 12.10
N GLY A 400 -14.31 -3.15 13.06
CA GLY A 400 -12.87 -3.40 12.86
C GLY A 400 -12.61 -4.50 11.82
N TRP A 401 -13.47 -5.52 11.74
CA TRP A 401 -13.37 -6.53 10.70
C TRP A 401 -13.79 -6.00 9.33
N ALA A 402 -14.74 -5.08 9.27
CA ALA A 402 -15.07 -4.38 8.03
C ALA A 402 -13.85 -3.62 7.46
N VAL A 403 -13.04 -2.99 8.32
CA VAL A 403 -11.74 -2.41 7.92
C VAL A 403 -10.79 -3.49 7.37
N GLN A 404 -10.75 -4.67 7.99
CA GLN A 404 -9.88 -5.77 7.53
C GLN A 404 -10.38 -6.41 6.21
N ILE A 405 -11.68 -6.46 5.99
CA ILE A 405 -12.27 -6.85 4.70
C ILE A 405 -11.76 -5.92 3.60
N TYR A 406 -11.84 -4.61 3.84
CA TYR A 406 -11.30 -3.61 2.94
C TYR A 406 -9.81 -3.81 2.69
N ASN A 407 -9.00 -3.94 3.75
CA ASN A 407 -7.55 -4.08 3.66
C ASN A 407 -7.13 -5.29 2.82
N ALA A 408 -7.73 -6.45 3.07
CA ALA A 408 -7.39 -7.66 2.34
C ALA A 408 -7.89 -7.62 0.87
N ALA A 409 -9.07 -7.04 0.65
CA ALA A 409 -9.63 -6.87 -0.68
C ALA A 409 -8.83 -5.85 -1.53
N GLU A 410 -8.35 -4.76 -0.92
CA GLU A 410 -7.53 -3.73 -1.57
C GLU A 410 -6.17 -4.29 -2.03
N ALA A 411 -5.61 -5.25 -1.32
CA ALA A 411 -4.35 -5.85 -1.70
C ALA A 411 -4.44 -6.72 -2.97
N LEU A 412 -5.63 -7.22 -3.32
CA LEU A 412 -5.84 -8.09 -4.48
C LEU A 412 -5.58 -7.39 -5.83
N PRO A 413 -6.24 -6.26 -6.16
CA PRO A 413 -6.02 -5.59 -7.43
C PRO A 413 -4.58 -5.05 -7.57
N ASN A 414 -3.91 -4.73 -6.48
CA ASN A 414 -2.53 -4.24 -6.50
C ASN A 414 -1.53 -5.28 -7.05
N LEU A 415 -1.87 -6.56 -7.01
CA LEU A 415 -1.07 -7.62 -7.64
C LEU A 415 -0.98 -7.49 -9.16
N ILE A 416 -1.95 -6.85 -9.81
CA ILE A 416 -1.99 -6.69 -11.26
C ILE A 416 -2.09 -5.24 -11.73
N ASN A 417 -2.20 -4.29 -10.80
CA ASN A 417 -2.32 -2.88 -11.15
C ASN A 417 -0.93 -2.30 -11.48
N PRO A 418 -0.70 -1.81 -12.71
CA PRO A 418 0.60 -1.28 -13.12
C PRO A 418 1.06 -0.09 -12.27
N PHE A 419 0.15 0.73 -11.77
CA PHE A 419 0.49 1.94 -11.00
C PHE A 419 1.06 1.61 -9.63
N TYR A 420 0.53 0.59 -8.96
CA TYR A 420 1.09 0.14 -7.68
C TYR A 420 2.52 -0.42 -7.85
N MET A 421 2.82 -0.98 -9.02
CA MET A 421 4.13 -1.55 -9.34
C MET A 421 5.21 -0.51 -9.63
N LEU A 422 4.85 0.74 -9.99
CA LEU A 422 5.80 1.74 -10.51
C LEU A 422 7.06 1.93 -9.66
N PRO A 423 7.01 2.06 -8.32
CA PRO A 423 8.22 2.25 -7.52
C PRO A 423 9.17 1.04 -7.63
N LEU A 424 8.63 -0.17 -7.62
CA LEU A 424 9.40 -1.40 -7.77
C LEU A 424 9.99 -1.53 -9.18
N LEU A 425 9.19 -1.24 -10.21
CA LEU A 425 9.62 -1.28 -11.61
C LEU A 425 10.76 -0.31 -11.89
N GLY A 426 10.69 0.89 -11.29
CA GLY A 426 11.76 1.88 -11.36
C GLY A 426 13.08 1.37 -10.77
N VAL A 427 13.02 0.67 -9.63
CA VAL A 427 14.22 0.06 -9.02
C VAL A 427 14.77 -1.07 -9.89
N LEU A 428 13.92 -1.86 -10.51
CA LEU A 428 14.30 -3.08 -11.23
C LEU A 428 14.64 -2.86 -12.71
N GLY A 429 14.20 -1.75 -13.30
CA GLY A 429 14.32 -1.51 -14.74
C GLY A 429 13.39 -2.39 -15.59
N LEU A 430 12.36 -2.99 -14.98
CA LEU A 430 11.37 -3.83 -15.65
C LEU A 430 10.13 -3.02 -16.05
N LYS A 431 9.33 -3.60 -16.93
CA LYS A 431 7.99 -3.09 -17.26
C LYS A 431 6.92 -3.96 -16.58
N ALA A 432 5.76 -3.41 -16.31
CA ALA A 432 4.64 -4.14 -15.68
C ALA A 432 4.32 -5.47 -16.38
N ARG A 433 4.33 -5.47 -17.71
CA ARG A 433 4.11 -6.67 -18.54
C ARG A 433 5.09 -7.84 -18.26
N ASP A 434 6.27 -7.54 -17.71
CA ASP A 434 7.29 -8.55 -17.47
C ASP A 434 6.96 -9.42 -16.25
N LEU A 435 6.21 -8.88 -15.27
CA LEU A 435 5.86 -9.59 -14.03
C LEU A 435 4.38 -9.93 -13.89
N ILE A 436 3.49 -9.23 -14.56
CA ILE A 436 2.04 -9.37 -14.33
C ILE A 436 1.54 -10.80 -14.56
N GLY A 437 2.23 -11.57 -15.41
CA GLY A 437 1.92 -12.98 -15.63
C GLY A 437 2.05 -13.84 -14.37
N PHE A 438 3.02 -13.55 -13.53
CA PHE A 438 3.25 -14.26 -12.27
C PHE A 438 2.27 -13.78 -11.20
N SER A 439 2.12 -12.47 -11.05
CA SER A 439 1.23 -11.88 -10.05
C SER A 439 -0.25 -12.15 -10.33
N PHE A 440 -0.64 -12.33 -11.59
CA PHE A 440 -1.99 -12.74 -11.96
C PHE A 440 -2.33 -14.16 -11.46
N VAL A 441 -1.38 -15.10 -11.54
CA VAL A 441 -1.58 -16.44 -10.94
C VAL A 441 -1.77 -16.32 -9.43
N GLN A 442 -1.01 -15.47 -8.78
CA GLN A 442 -1.19 -15.20 -7.35
C GLN A 442 -2.58 -14.62 -7.06
N LEU A 443 -3.04 -13.66 -7.85
CA LEU A 443 -4.39 -13.09 -7.72
C LEU A 443 -5.48 -14.18 -7.84
N LEU A 444 -5.38 -15.07 -8.83
CA LEU A 444 -6.36 -16.14 -9.03
C LEU A 444 -6.47 -17.10 -7.83
N VAL A 445 -5.35 -17.34 -7.14
CA VAL A 445 -5.32 -18.17 -5.92
C VAL A 445 -5.76 -17.37 -4.69
N HIS A 446 -5.32 -16.11 -4.58
CA HIS A 446 -5.59 -15.30 -3.39
C HIS A 446 -7.03 -14.79 -3.34
N ALA A 447 -7.65 -14.42 -4.46
CA ALA A 447 -8.98 -13.84 -4.44
C ALA A 447 -10.03 -14.76 -3.78
N PRO A 448 -10.21 -16.03 -4.20
CA PRO A 448 -11.15 -16.92 -3.52
C PRO A 448 -10.75 -17.26 -2.08
N LEU A 449 -9.43 -17.39 -1.79
CA LEU A 449 -8.95 -17.66 -0.45
C LEU A 449 -9.23 -16.49 0.50
N VAL A 450 -8.95 -15.26 0.08
CA VAL A 450 -9.22 -14.04 0.86
C VAL A 450 -10.70 -13.94 1.16
N LEU A 451 -11.57 -14.03 0.15
CA LEU A 451 -13.01 -13.93 0.34
C LEU A 451 -13.55 -15.00 1.28
N PHE A 452 -13.08 -16.25 1.14
CA PHE A 452 -13.46 -17.35 2.04
C PHE A 452 -13.01 -17.08 3.48
N LEU A 453 -11.75 -16.68 3.70
CA LEU A 453 -11.22 -16.40 5.03
C LEU A 453 -11.88 -15.19 5.67
N LEU A 454 -12.17 -14.14 4.92
CA LEU A 454 -12.88 -12.97 5.41
C LEU A 454 -14.29 -13.33 5.89
N TRP A 455 -15.00 -14.15 5.13
CA TRP A 455 -16.29 -14.67 5.53
C TRP A 455 -16.19 -15.59 6.74
N ALA A 456 -15.36 -16.63 6.68
CA ALA A 456 -15.26 -17.65 7.74
C ALA A 456 -14.78 -17.10 9.08
N LEU A 457 -13.75 -16.21 9.06
CA LEU A 457 -13.23 -15.59 10.27
C LEU A 457 -14.20 -14.51 10.80
N GLY A 458 -14.93 -13.83 9.94
CA GLY A 458 -15.94 -12.86 10.32
C GLY A 458 -17.05 -13.44 11.17
N THR A 459 -17.42 -14.72 10.94
CA THR A 459 -18.46 -15.40 11.75
C THR A 459 -18.06 -15.59 13.23
N THR A 460 -16.81 -15.43 13.58
CA THR A 460 -16.28 -15.55 14.94
C THR A 460 -16.31 -14.26 15.74
N LEU A 461 -16.72 -13.15 15.11
CA LEU A 461 -16.71 -11.81 15.68
C LEU A 461 -18.12 -11.34 15.99
N THR A 462 -18.25 -10.55 17.05
CA THR A 462 -19.51 -9.92 17.45
C THR A 462 -19.42 -8.42 17.23
N TYR A 463 -20.56 -7.80 16.93
CA TYR A 463 -20.65 -6.35 16.75
C TYR A 463 -20.25 -5.60 18.03
N VAL A 464 -19.43 -4.57 17.86
CA VAL A 464 -19.09 -3.60 18.91
C VAL A 464 -19.54 -2.23 18.44
N PRO A 465 -20.38 -1.51 19.19
CA PRO A 465 -20.84 -0.18 18.82
C PRO A 465 -19.69 0.82 18.68
N PRO A 466 -19.84 1.86 17.83
CA PRO A 466 -18.85 2.92 17.67
C PRO A 466 -18.46 3.60 18.97
N VAL A 467 -17.16 3.75 19.22
CA VAL A 467 -16.64 4.50 20.36
C VAL A 467 -16.24 5.89 19.88
N MET A 468 -17.02 6.91 20.30
CA MET A 468 -16.72 8.30 19.99
C MET A 468 -15.57 8.81 20.88
N PRO A 469 -14.68 9.68 20.35
CA PRO A 469 -13.54 10.23 21.10
C PRO A 469 -13.97 11.22 22.19
#